data_16c778e9f109b774303f7eb5c5df7d25
#
_entry.id   16c778e9f109b774303f7eb5c5df7d25
#
_cell.length_a   1.000
_cell.length_b   1.000
_cell.length_c   1.000
_cell.angle_alpha   90.00
_cell.angle_beta   90.00
_cell.angle_gamma   90.00
#
_symmetry.space_group_name_H-M   'P 1'
#
loop_
_entity.id
_entity.type
_entity.pdbx_description
1 polymer ?
#
loop_
_entity_poly.entity_id
_entity_poly.type
_entity_poly.pdbx_seq_one_letter_code
_entity_poly.pdbx_strand_id
1 'polypeptide(L)'
;MYKIVWLVVLVSALIAVSSCAWVTRKTSPSAGNGPVAATVTIGSDGSVTPKSVTIAPGQIVAFVNKDSKEHLMFSNPHPVHTDCRAINAVGKLLPGQSRNTGNFESVRTCGFHDHGDASNAALQGSITVVN
;
A
#
# COMPACT_ATOMS: atom_id res chain seq x y z
N MET A 1 -76.91 -18.24 -25.83
CA MET A 1 -75.77 -17.80 -26.61
C MET A 1 -74.69 -17.21 -25.64
N TYR A 2 -73.76 -17.99 -25.19
CA TYR A 2 -72.68 -17.51 -24.31
C TYR A 2 -71.43 -17.25 -25.16
N LYS A 3 -71.00 -15.96 -25.20
CA LYS A 3 -69.77 -15.56 -25.82
C LYS A 3 -68.65 -15.75 -24.80
N ILE A 4 -67.74 -16.72 -25.04
CA ILE A 4 -66.58 -16.96 -24.26
C ILE A 4 -65.53 -15.94 -24.72
N VAL A 5 -65.15 -15.02 -23.83
CA VAL A 5 -64.04 -14.07 -24.03
C VAL A 5 -62.77 -14.74 -23.50
N TRP A 6 -61.85 -15.06 -24.40
CA TRP A 6 -60.51 -15.54 -24.03
C TRP A 6 -59.64 -14.37 -23.61
N LEU A 7 -59.33 -14.33 -22.33
CA LEU A 7 -58.40 -13.35 -21.78
C LEU A 7 -56.97 -13.91 -21.95
N VAL A 8 -56.23 -13.34 -22.91
CA VAL A 8 -54.84 -13.69 -23.12
C VAL A 8 -54.01 -12.91 -22.10
N VAL A 9 -53.50 -13.59 -21.07
CA VAL A 9 -52.58 -13.02 -20.11
C VAL A 9 -51.16 -13.13 -20.69
N LEU A 10 -50.61 -12.01 -21.16
CA LEU A 10 -49.21 -11.86 -21.56
C LEU A 10 -48.34 -11.76 -20.30
N VAL A 11 -47.70 -12.85 -19.94
CA VAL A 11 -46.68 -12.85 -18.89
C VAL A 11 -45.37 -12.36 -19.51
N SER A 12 -45.05 -11.06 -19.29
CA SER A 12 -43.78 -10.48 -19.68
C SER A 12 -42.73 -10.91 -18.66
N ALA A 13 -41.88 -11.87 -19.03
CA ALA A 13 -40.71 -12.26 -18.26
C ALA A 13 -39.61 -11.16 -18.40
N LEU A 14 -39.44 -10.34 -17.36
CA LEU A 14 -38.30 -9.44 -17.22
C LEU A 14 -37.06 -10.26 -16.91
N ILE A 15 -36.23 -10.47 -17.91
CA ILE A 15 -34.88 -11.06 -17.72
C ILE A 15 -33.97 -9.93 -17.18
N ALA A 16 -33.74 -9.93 -15.86
CA ALA A 16 -32.74 -9.07 -15.25
C ALA A 16 -31.34 -9.60 -15.60
N VAL A 17 -30.70 -9.03 -16.60
CA VAL A 17 -29.27 -9.25 -16.88
C VAL A 17 -28.46 -8.58 -15.76
N SER A 18 -28.06 -9.38 -14.75
CA SER A 18 -27.07 -8.96 -13.77
C SER A 18 -25.73 -8.79 -14.47
N SER A 19 -25.40 -7.56 -14.84
CA SER A 19 -24.07 -7.20 -15.31
C SER A 19 -23.11 -7.25 -14.13
N CYS A 20 -22.42 -8.39 -13.97
CA CYS A 20 -21.33 -8.52 -13.03
C CYS A 20 -20.16 -7.68 -13.55
N ALA A 21 -20.13 -6.41 -13.15
CA ALA A 21 -18.99 -5.55 -13.44
C ALA A 21 -17.78 -6.10 -12.66
N TRP A 22 -16.82 -6.66 -13.38
CA TRP A 22 -15.50 -7.03 -12.84
C TRP A 22 -14.76 -5.75 -12.46
N VAL A 23 -14.95 -5.29 -11.22
CA VAL A 23 -14.14 -4.23 -10.64
C VAL A 23 -12.77 -4.84 -10.36
N THR A 24 -11.81 -4.61 -11.25
CA THR A 24 -10.40 -4.86 -10.97
C THR A 24 -9.99 -3.91 -9.85
N ARG A 25 -10.09 -4.37 -8.61
CA ARG A 25 -9.51 -3.65 -7.48
C ARG A 25 -8.00 -3.62 -7.70
N LYS A 26 -7.47 -2.46 -7.99
CA LYS A 26 -6.04 -2.21 -7.77
C LYS A 26 -5.81 -2.42 -6.28
N THR A 27 -5.29 -3.58 -5.92
CA THR A 27 -4.90 -3.86 -4.55
C THR A 27 -3.76 -2.92 -4.19
N SER A 28 -4.05 -1.92 -3.38
CA SER A 28 -3.01 -1.15 -2.72
C SER A 28 -2.15 -2.12 -1.89
N PRO A 29 -0.84 -1.92 -1.82
CA PRO A 29 0.00 -2.72 -0.94
C PRO A 29 -0.58 -2.71 0.46
N SER A 30 -0.81 -3.89 1.02
CA SER A 30 -1.34 -4.04 2.38
C SER A 30 -0.20 -4.00 3.38
N ALA A 31 -0.44 -3.40 4.54
CA ALA A 31 0.49 -3.52 5.66
C ALA A 31 0.71 -5.00 5.99
N GLY A 32 1.96 -5.38 6.26
CA GLY A 32 2.31 -6.74 6.62
C GLY A 32 1.83 -7.10 8.02
N ASN A 33 1.72 -8.39 8.26
CA ASN A 33 1.34 -8.98 9.55
C ASN A 33 2.52 -9.66 10.26
N GLY A 34 3.72 -9.56 9.70
CA GLY A 34 4.95 -10.06 10.32
C GLY A 34 5.34 -9.27 11.58
N PRO A 35 6.31 -9.79 12.37
CA PRO A 35 6.82 -9.06 13.52
C PRO A 35 7.58 -7.79 13.08
N VAL A 36 7.36 -6.69 13.80
CA VAL A 36 8.10 -5.44 13.57
C VAL A 36 9.54 -5.64 14.05
N ALA A 37 10.48 -5.66 13.11
CA ALA A 37 11.90 -5.88 13.41
C ALA A 37 12.67 -4.57 13.64
N ALA A 38 12.22 -3.48 13.03
CA ALA A 38 12.86 -2.18 13.14
C ALA A 38 11.86 -1.04 12.99
N THR A 39 12.26 0.14 13.46
CA THR A 39 11.49 1.38 13.26
C THR A 39 12.39 2.42 12.60
N VAL A 40 11.90 3.02 11.52
CA VAL A 40 12.49 4.20 10.87
C VAL A 40 11.66 5.42 11.28
N THR A 41 12.31 6.39 11.88
CA THR A 41 11.67 7.64 12.30
C THR A 41 12.04 8.76 11.36
N ILE A 42 11.06 9.51 10.89
CA ILE A 42 11.25 10.80 10.22
C ILE A 42 11.26 11.85 11.34
N GLY A 43 12.39 12.48 11.59
CA GLY A 43 12.59 13.44 12.66
C GLY A 43 12.06 14.83 12.31
N SER A 44 11.93 15.68 13.32
CA SER A 44 11.52 17.10 13.17
C SER A 44 12.56 17.94 12.41
N ASP A 45 13.75 17.40 12.19
CA ASP A 45 14.79 17.97 11.35
C ASP A 45 14.66 17.61 9.87
N GLY A 46 13.59 16.87 9.49
CA GLY A 46 13.37 16.42 8.11
C GLY A 46 14.35 15.33 7.65
N SER A 47 14.83 14.51 8.57
CA SER A 47 15.72 13.37 8.24
C SER A 47 15.14 12.04 8.72
N VAL A 48 15.57 10.92 8.09
CA VAL A 48 15.24 9.57 8.54
C VAL A 48 16.32 8.99 9.43
N THR A 49 15.91 8.33 10.50
CA THR A 49 16.80 7.64 11.44
C THR A 49 16.20 6.32 11.90
N PRO A 50 16.91 5.17 11.83
CA PRO A 50 18.20 5.01 11.13
C PRO A 50 18.01 5.06 9.60
N LYS A 51 19.07 5.40 8.86
CA LYS A 51 19.06 5.38 7.39
C LYS A 51 19.14 3.97 6.81
N SER A 52 19.61 3.02 7.58
CA SER A 52 19.73 1.63 7.15
C SER A 52 19.30 0.71 8.28
N VAL A 53 18.51 -0.31 7.95
CA VAL A 53 18.09 -1.37 8.86
C VAL A 53 18.31 -2.72 8.22
N THR A 54 18.60 -3.72 9.06
CA THR A 54 18.74 -5.12 8.64
C THR A 54 17.68 -5.96 9.33
N ILE A 55 16.97 -6.78 8.57
CA ILE A 55 15.86 -7.61 9.03
C ILE A 55 15.95 -9.01 8.42
N ALA A 56 15.13 -9.95 8.91
CA ALA A 56 14.99 -11.30 8.35
C ALA A 56 13.75 -11.38 7.43
N PRO A 57 13.66 -12.40 6.53
CA PRO A 57 12.48 -12.66 5.74
C PRO A 57 11.21 -12.83 6.62
N GLY A 58 10.08 -12.37 6.12
CA GLY A 58 8.80 -12.39 6.83
C GLY A 58 8.59 -11.25 7.83
N GLN A 59 9.63 -10.48 8.14
CA GLN A 59 9.53 -9.33 9.04
C GLN A 59 9.07 -8.07 8.33
N ILE A 60 8.66 -7.07 9.14
CA ILE A 60 8.21 -5.75 8.68
C ILE A 60 8.99 -4.64 9.39
N VAL A 61 8.93 -3.44 8.82
CA VAL A 61 9.51 -2.21 9.38
C VAL A 61 8.40 -1.20 9.62
N ALA A 62 8.39 -0.58 10.81
CA ALA A 62 7.50 0.53 11.10
C ALA A 62 8.15 1.85 10.66
N PHE A 63 7.38 2.73 10.03
CA PHE A 63 7.75 4.11 9.76
C PHE A 63 6.94 5.03 10.67
N VAL A 64 7.61 5.97 11.34
CA VAL A 64 7.01 6.92 12.26
C VAL A 64 7.33 8.33 11.83
N ASN A 65 6.32 9.17 11.62
CA ASN A 65 6.51 10.57 11.28
C ASN A 65 6.46 11.43 12.55
N LYS A 66 7.59 11.97 12.97
CA LYS A 66 7.72 12.96 14.06
C LYS A 66 7.96 14.37 13.54
N ASP A 67 7.98 14.56 12.20
CA ASP A 67 8.01 15.90 11.61
C ASP A 67 6.62 16.54 11.65
N SER A 68 6.58 17.85 11.51
CA SER A 68 5.35 18.65 11.38
C SER A 68 4.73 18.62 9.99
N LYS A 69 5.41 18.03 9.00
CA LYS A 69 4.98 17.89 7.61
C LYS A 69 4.47 16.50 7.32
N GLU A 70 3.67 16.36 6.25
CA GLU A 70 3.35 15.03 5.71
C GLU A 70 4.53 14.51 4.87
N HIS A 71 4.69 13.19 4.86
CA HIS A 71 5.68 12.49 4.05
C HIS A 71 5.03 11.35 3.27
N LEU A 72 5.56 11.06 2.07
CA LEU A 72 5.11 9.95 1.22
C LEU A 72 6.27 8.97 1.02
N MET A 73 6.30 7.90 1.81
CA MET A 73 7.41 6.95 1.78
C MET A 73 7.14 5.82 0.78
N PHE A 74 8.04 5.69 -0.20
CA PHE A 74 7.98 4.68 -1.24
C PHE A 74 9.33 4.03 -1.51
N SER A 75 9.31 2.87 -2.17
CA SER A 75 10.52 2.19 -2.63
C SER A 75 11.12 2.88 -3.85
N ASN A 76 12.39 2.60 -4.11
CA ASN A 76 13.05 2.97 -5.36
C ASN A 76 12.52 2.14 -6.56
N PRO A 77 12.83 2.53 -7.83
CA PRO A 77 13.25 3.87 -8.21
C PRO A 77 12.08 4.85 -8.29
N HIS A 78 12.36 6.13 -8.10
CA HIS A 78 11.39 7.19 -8.41
C HIS A 78 11.24 7.35 -9.94
N PRO A 79 10.04 7.57 -10.50
CA PRO A 79 8.72 7.65 -9.85
C PRO A 79 7.93 6.31 -9.87
N VAL A 80 8.52 5.20 -10.30
CA VAL A 80 7.78 3.95 -10.57
C VAL A 80 7.61 3.03 -9.35
N HIS A 81 8.46 3.14 -8.33
CA HIS A 81 8.40 2.46 -7.02
C HIS A 81 8.25 0.92 -7.12
N THR A 82 8.99 0.31 -8.04
CA THR A 82 8.83 -1.13 -8.36
C THR A 82 9.80 -2.05 -7.64
N ASP A 83 10.85 -1.50 -7.03
CA ASP A 83 11.94 -2.31 -6.47
C ASP A 83 11.46 -3.15 -5.29
N CYS A 84 10.81 -2.55 -4.30
CA CYS A 84 10.31 -3.25 -3.12
C CYS A 84 8.90 -2.82 -2.74
N ARG A 85 7.90 -3.51 -3.26
CA ARG A 85 6.49 -3.19 -3.03
C ARG A 85 6.08 -3.19 -1.56
N ALA A 86 6.78 -3.94 -0.71
CA ALA A 86 6.54 -3.95 0.74
C ALA A 86 6.63 -2.55 1.34
N ILE A 87 7.59 -1.73 0.91
CA ILE A 87 7.76 -0.35 1.39
C ILE A 87 6.56 0.52 1.00
N ASN A 88 5.97 0.30 -0.18
CA ASN A 88 4.88 1.12 -0.70
C ASN A 88 3.59 1.02 0.15
N ALA A 89 3.49 0.02 1.03
CA ALA A 89 2.39 -0.09 2.00
C ALA A 89 2.41 1.05 3.04
N VAL A 90 3.56 1.68 3.25
CA VAL A 90 3.68 2.86 4.13
C VAL A 90 2.90 4.02 3.54
N GLY A 91 3.21 4.42 2.31
CA GLY A 91 2.52 5.50 1.61
C GLY A 91 2.56 6.81 2.39
N LYS A 92 1.41 7.47 2.51
CA LYS A 92 1.28 8.76 3.19
C LYS A 92 1.33 8.62 4.71
N LEU A 93 2.18 9.42 5.35
CA LEU A 93 2.32 9.59 6.79
C LEU A 93 2.03 11.05 7.16
N LEU A 94 0.93 11.32 7.84
CA LEU A 94 0.66 12.62 8.45
C LEU A 94 1.53 12.80 9.70
N PRO A 95 1.70 14.05 10.20
CA PRO A 95 2.39 14.30 11.46
C PRO A 95 1.88 13.42 12.60
N GLY A 96 2.77 12.77 13.31
CA GLY A 96 2.48 11.86 14.43
C GLY A 96 2.00 10.46 14.02
N GLN A 97 1.83 10.16 12.74
CA GLN A 97 1.38 8.84 12.30
C GLN A 97 2.52 7.82 12.26
N SER A 98 2.14 6.57 12.46
CA SER A 98 2.98 5.38 12.23
C SER A 98 2.29 4.44 11.26
N ARG A 99 3.04 3.86 10.31
CA ARG A 99 2.56 2.84 9.38
C ARG A 99 3.62 1.78 9.14
N ASN A 100 3.16 0.57 8.94
CA ASN A 100 4.02 -0.57 8.69
C ASN A 100 4.19 -0.82 7.18
N THR A 101 5.36 -1.32 6.80
CA THR A 101 5.59 -1.92 5.49
C THR A 101 4.76 -3.19 5.32
N GLY A 102 4.67 -3.72 4.10
CA GLY A 102 4.32 -5.12 3.88
C GLY A 102 5.44 -6.04 4.38
N ASN A 103 5.19 -7.36 4.36
CA ASN A 103 6.22 -8.36 4.69
C ASN A 103 7.33 -8.34 3.64
N PHE A 104 8.57 -8.48 4.09
CA PHE A 104 9.73 -8.69 3.21
C PHE A 104 10.00 -10.18 3.06
N GLU A 105 9.68 -10.74 1.90
CA GLU A 105 9.71 -12.19 1.67
C GLU A 105 11.05 -12.71 1.12
N SER A 106 11.93 -11.82 0.63
CA SER A 106 13.13 -12.21 -0.11
C SER A 106 14.37 -11.49 0.39
N VAL A 107 15.49 -12.23 0.47
CA VAL A 107 16.83 -11.67 0.75
C VAL A 107 17.20 -10.68 -0.35
N ARG A 108 17.32 -9.42 0.00
CA ARG A 108 17.67 -8.29 -0.88
C ARG A 108 17.87 -7.00 -0.12
N THR A 109 18.41 -5.98 -0.79
CA THR A 109 18.42 -4.60 -0.29
C THR A 109 17.36 -3.77 -1.03
N CYS A 110 16.56 -3.06 -0.28
CA CYS A 110 15.47 -2.21 -0.74
C CYS A 110 15.74 -0.76 -0.37
N GLY A 111 15.94 0.11 -1.36
CA GLY A 111 16.01 1.55 -1.13
C GLY A 111 14.62 2.16 -0.92
N PHE A 112 14.56 3.22 -0.13
CA PHE A 112 13.34 4.04 0.04
C PHE A 112 13.66 5.53 -0.01
N HIS A 113 12.63 6.32 -0.30
CA HIS A 113 12.69 7.79 -0.35
C HIS A 113 11.33 8.39 -0.03
N ASP A 114 11.33 9.68 0.30
CA ASP A 114 10.10 10.48 0.29
C ASP A 114 9.77 10.88 -1.16
N HIS A 115 8.61 10.48 -1.66
CA HIS A 115 8.18 10.78 -3.03
C HIS A 115 7.99 12.28 -3.28
N GLY A 116 7.60 13.04 -2.26
CA GLY A 116 7.43 14.49 -2.36
C GLY A 116 8.75 15.26 -2.49
N ASP A 117 9.87 14.64 -2.06
CA ASP A 117 11.22 15.21 -2.11
C ASP A 117 12.26 14.13 -2.39
N ALA A 118 12.09 13.45 -3.52
CA ALA A 118 12.83 12.23 -3.87
C ALA A 118 14.34 12.43 -4.03
N SER A 119 14.80 13.67 -4.26
CA SER A 119 16.21 14.01 -4.36
C SER A 119 16.88 14.29 -3.00
N ASN A 120 16.10 14.44 -1.94
CA ASN A 120 16.60 14.76 -0.62
C ASN A 120 17.22 13.55 0.07
N ALA A 121 18.55 13.48 0.10
CA ALA A 121 19.30 12.40 0.72
C ALA A 121 19.03 12.23 2.23
N ALA A 122 18.52 13.27 2.92
CA ALA A 122 18.14 13.17 4.32
C ALA A 122 16.91 12.27 4.53
N LEU A 123 16.01 12.20 3.52
CA LEU A 123 14.77 11.41 3.53
C LEU A 123 14.91 10.09 2.75
N GLN A 124 16.14 9.66 2.47
CA GLN A 124 16.45 8.40 1.81
C GLN A 124 17.11 7.40 2.77
N GLY A 125 16.87 6.11 2.52
CA GLY A 125 17.51 5.04 3.28
C GLY A 125 17.35 3.69 2.63
N SER A 126 17.69 2.63 3.37
CA SER A 126 17.62 1.25 2.88
C SER A 126 17.18 0.26 3.94
N ILE A 127 16.53 -0.80 3.49
CA ILE A 127 16.17 -1.98 4.29
C ILE A 127 16.86 -3.18 3.64
N THR A 128 17.74 -3.85 4.39
CA THR A 128 18.44 -5.04 3.92
C THR A 128 17.83 -6.27 4.58
N VAL A 129 17.37 -7.21 3.76
CA VAL A 129 16.82 -8.49 4.21
C VAL A 129 17.92 -9.54 4.09
N VAL A 130 18.25 -10.22 5.18
CA VAL A 130 19.28 -11.27 5.26
C VAL A 130 18.74 -12.50 5.97
N ASN A 131 19.30 -13.68 5.64
CA ASN A 131 19.01 -14.94 6.35
C ASN A 131 19.72 -14.97 7.70
#